data_356850f2d8654e49f28379f1be091dd7
#
_entry.id   356850f2d8654e49f28379f1be091dd7
#
_cell.length_a   1.000
_cell.length_b   1.000
_cell.length_c   1.000
_cell.angle_alpha   90.00
_cell.angle_beta   90.00
_cell.angle_gamma   90.00
#
_symmetry.space_group_name_H-M   'P 1'
#
loop_
_entity.id
_entity.type
_entity.pdbx_description
1 polymer ?
#
loop_
_entity_poly.entity_id
_entity_poly.type
_entity_poly.pdbx_seq_one_letter_code
_entity_poly.pdbx_strand_id
1 'polypeptide(L)'
;DEIAQSTSSQDYEERIKSALSMLNNKKEEYLTGDNLEIYSPKFSYVLANIQNPQHEGLHLIYSQFRTLEGIGILKLVLEANGFAEFKIRNTPSGWRLSILPEDRGKPMFALYTGTEGYDEKEIIRNVYNGDWNNIPSSLRAELLILNRDNLMGQIIKVFMITASGAEGISLKNTRYVHIIEPYWHPVRVNQVIGRARRICSHEKLPPLLRTVDVFLYLMKFSEKQLTSDATIELRLKDVSKIDGKTPLTSDQALWEIANIKEEVTGKLLKNIKESAIDCSIHSSATAENLKCFSFGTVTPSTFSYQGSFENESKDDVAQLNIQTVELNAQEVTIQGIKYAYVQESGDLYDWESYLNKQPVQIGKLIKVGDKYEIQRL
;
A
#
# COMPACT_ATOMS: atom_id res chain seq x y z
N ASP A 1 -0.75 -20.46 -37.28
CA ASP A 1 -1.10 -19.55 -36.17
C ASP A 1 0.13 -19.16 -35.30
N GLU A 2 1.06 -20.07 -35.00
CA GLU A 2 2.28 -19.77 -34.23
C GLU A 2 3.27 -18.85 -34.99
N ILE A 3 3.37 -18.98 -36.32
CA ILE A 3 4.22 -18.11 -37.16
C ILE A 3 3.67 -16.69 -37.23
N ALA A 4 2.35 -16.52 -37.28
CA ALA A 4 1.70 -15.21 -37.28
C ALA A 4 1.84 -14.49 -35.92
N GLN A 5 1.83 -15.22 -34.79
CA GLN A 5 2.05 -14.65 -33.45
C GLN A 5 3.52 -14.26 -33.23
N SER A 6 4.49 -15.05 -33.72
CA SER A 6 5.92 -14.73 -33.59
C SER A 6 6.31 -13.50 -34.43
N THR A 7 5.76 -13.38 -35.64
CA THR A 7 6.04 -12.20 -36.51
C THR A 7 5.43 -10.92 -35.94
N SER A 8 4.24 -10.99 -35.33
CA SER A 8 3.60 -9.82 -34.70
C SER A 8 4.33 -9.35 -33.44
N SER A 9 4.92 -10.26 -32.65
CA SER A 9 5.67 -9.89 -31.43
C SER A 9 7.02 -9.26 -31.74
N GLN A 10 7.75 -9.77 -32.76
CA GLN A 10 9.01 -9.17 -33.23
C GLN A 10 8.79 -7.75 -33.79
N ASP A 11 7.76 -7.56 -34.59
CA ASP A 11 7.38 -6.24 -35.13
C ASP A 11 7.03 -5.26 -34.00
N TYR A 12 6.35 -5.72 -32.97
CA TYR A 12 6.01 -4.90 -31.80
C TYR A 12 7.26 -4.48 -31.01
N GLU A 13 8.18 -5.38 -30.73
CA GLU A 13 9.43 -5.07 -30.02
C GLU A 13 10.34 -4.09 -30.81
N GLU A 14 10.41 -4.25 -32.13
CA GLU A 14 11.16 -3.33 -33.00
C GLU A 14 10.53 -1.94 -33.01
N ARG A 15 9.20 -1.84 -33.02
CA ARG A 15 8.48 -0.57 -32.94
C ARG A 15 8.71 0.13 -31.60
N ILE A 16 8.72 -0.62 -30.47
CA ILE A 16 9.09 -0.08 -29.16
C ILE A 16 10.51 0.46 -29.15
N LYS A 17 11.48 -0.31 -29.66
CA LYS A 17 12.88 0.12 -29.72
C LYS A 17 13.04 1.38 -30.58
N SER A 18 12.37 1.43 -31.72
CA SER A 18 12.37 2.59 -32.60
C SER A 18 11.76 3.83 -31.91
N ALA A 19 10.61 3.67 -31.25
CA ALA A 19 9.97 4.76 -30.54
C ALA A 19 10.83 5.30 -29.38
N LEU A 20 11.43 4.42 -28.57
CA LEU A 20 12.36 4.81 -27.50
C LEU A 20 13.62 5.50 -28.06
N SER A 21 14.15 5.03 -29.18
CA SER A 21 15.30 5.65 -29.82
C SER A 21 14.96 7.06 -30.34
N MET A 22 13.80 7.22 -30.98
CA MET A 22 13.31 8.53 -31.43
C MET A 22 13.11 9.50 -30.26
N LEU A 23 12.50 9.03 -29.18
CA LEU A 23 12.27 9.85 -28.00
C LEU A 23 13.59 10.22 -27.31
N ASN A 24 14.54 9.28 -27.23
CA ASN A 24 15.87 9.55 -26.68
C ASN A 24 16.64 10.61 -27.48
N ASN A 25 16.54 10.59 -28.81
CA ASN A 25 17.18 11.59 -29.67
C ASN A 25 16.57 12.99 -29.51
N LYS A 26 15.35 13.09 -29.05
CA LYS A 26 14.60 14.33 -28.85
C LYS A 26 14.20 14.55 -27.38
N LYS A 27 14.87 13.91 -26.45
CA LYS A 27 14.47 13.93 -25.03
C LYS A 27 14.46 15.33 -24.44
N GLU A 28 15.37 16.19 -24.83
CA GLU A 28 15.40 17.56 -24.35
C GLU A 28 14.26 18.43 -24.90
N GLU A 29 13.73 18.07 -26.09
CA GLU A 29 12.57 18.74 -26.67
C GLU A 29 11.27 18.32 -25.97
N TYR A 30 11.07 17.02 -25.69
CA TYR A 30 9.79 16.49 -25.20
C TYR A 30 9.75 16.20 -23.68
N LEU A 31 10.91 15.95 -23.06
CA LEU A 31 10.98 15.42 -21.70
C LEU A 31 11.51 16.44 -20.67
N THR A 32 11.57 17.72 -21.04
CA THR A 32 12.02 18.81 -20.16
C THR A 32 11.00 19.95 -20.11
N GLY A 33 11.05 20.75 -19.05
CA GLY A 33 10.27 21.97 -18.88
C GLY A 33 8.77 21.80 -19.13
N ASP A 34 8.16 22.82 -19.76
CA ASP A 34 6.72 22.87 -20.03
C ASP A 34 6.24 21.74 -20.96
N ASN A 35 7.11 21.26 -21.85
CA ASN A 35 6.75 20.17 -22.74
C ASN A 35 6.55 18.86 -22.00
N LEU A 36 7.32 18.58 -20.96
CA LEU A 36 7.08 17.41 -20.12
C LEU A 36 5.70 17.47 -19.44
N GLU A 37 5.27 18.64 -19.00
CA GLU A 37 3.93 18.82 -18.41
C GLU A 37 2.81 18.58 -19.43
N ILE A 38 3.02 19.00 -20.70
CA ILE A 38 2.06 18.78 -21.79
C ILE A 38 1.97 17.31 -22.17
N TYR A 39 3.11 16.64 -22.39
CA TYR A 39 3.14 15.25 -22.89
C TYR A 39 2.98 14.21 -21.79
N SER A 40 3.46 14.49 -20.59
CA SER A 40 3.36 13.58 -19.44
C SER A 40 3.26 14.34 -18.12
N PRO A 41 2.11 14.93 -17.81
CA PRO A 41 1.92 15.66 -16.55
C PRO A 41 2.24 14.80 -15.33
N LYS A 42 1.94 13.49 -15.38
CA LYS A 42 2.29 12.55 -14.31
C LYS A 42 3.79 12.54 -14.04
N PHE A 43 4.63 12.39 -15.06
CA PHE A 43 6.09 12.37 -14.89
C PHE A 43 6.65 13.74 -14.52
N SER A 44 6.02 14.83 -14.93
CA SER A 44 6.35 16.18 -14.48
C SER A 44 6.21 16.30 -12.95
N TYR A 45 5.09 15.85 -12.39
CA TYR A 45 4.89 15.84 -10.93
C TYR A 45 5.82 14.88 -10.18
N VAL A 46 6.12 13.71 -10.76
CA VAL A 46 7.11 12.78 -10.19
C VAL A 46 8.48 13.46 -10.10
N LEU A 47 8.92 14.08 -11.20
CA LEU A 47 10.20 14.78 -11.27
C LEU A 47 10.24 15.95 -10.26
N ALA A 48 9.20 16.77 -10.21
CA ALA A 48 9.08 17.88 -9.27
C ALA A 48 9.21 17.41 -7.81
N ASN A 49 8.58 16.29 -7.44
CA ASN A 49 8.71 15.71 -6.10
C ASN A 49 10.12 15.19 -5.81
N ILE A 50 10.80 14.59 -6.79
CA ILE A 50 12.19 14.10 -6.62
C ILE A 50 13.18 15.26 -6.49
N GLN A 51 12.94 16.34 -7.22
CA GLN A 51 13.81 17.52 -7.24
C GLN A 51 13.48 18.53 -6.12
N ASN A 52 12.36 18.35 -5.41
CA ASN A 52 11.97 19.24 -4.33
C ASN A 52 13.04 19.26 -3.22
N PRO A 53 13.62 20.42 -2.88
CA PRO A 53 14.63 20.53 -1.83
C PRO A 53 14.13 20.09 -0.45
N GLN A 54 12.83 20.12 -0.19
CA GLN A 54 12.25 19.65 1.06
C GLN A 54 12.15 18.12 1.15
N HIS A 55 12.26 17.44 0.01
CA HIS A 55 12.22 15.98 -0.08
C HIS A 55 13.65 15.41 -0.05
N GLU A 56 14.38 15.70 1.02
CA GLU A 56 15.73 15.15 1.20
C GLU A 56 15.70 13.67 1.57
N GLY A 57 16.49 12.86 0.86
CA GLY A 57 16.65 11.44 1.15
C GLY A 57 16.47 10.54 -0.05
N LEU A 58 16.26 9.27 0.24
CA LEU A 58 16.14 8.21 -0.75
C LEU A 58 14.70 8.10 -1.26
N HIS A 59 14.56 7.97 -2.58
CA HIS A 59 13.31 7.81 -3.30
C HIS A 59 13.19 6.40 -3.87
N LEU A 60 12.06 5.74 -3.66
CA LEU A 60 11.66 4.50 -4.31
C LEU A 60 10.57 4.80 -5.33
N ILE A 61 10.74 4.39 -6.56
CA ILE A 61 9.72 4.50 -7.61
C ILE A 61 9.25 3.10 -7.99
N TYR A 62 7.95 2.91 -8.00
CA TYR A 62 7.32 1.69 -8.47
C TYR A 62 6.42 1.97 -9.66
N SER A 63 6.63 1.21 -10.73
CA SER A 63 5.72 1.14 -11.88
C SER A 63 5.46 -0.31 -12.26
N GLN A 64 4.24 -0.60 -12.70
CA GLN A 64 3.89 -1.91 -13.26
C GLN A 64 4.50 -2.10 -14.65
N PHE A 65 4.74 -0.99 -15.33
CA PHE A 65 5.22 -0.96 -16.72
C PHE A 65 6.72 -0.76 -16.75
N ARG A 66 7.38 -1.64 -17.48
CA ARG A 66 8.83 -1.61 -17.60
C ARG A 66 9.31 -0.76 -18.76
N THR A 67 8.57 -0.72 -19.85
CA THR A 67 8.98 -0.09 -21.10
C THR A 67 8.33 1.28 -21.33
N LEU A 68 7.40 1.39 -22.29
CA LEU A 68 6.91 2.68 -22.79
C LEU A 68 6.10 3.48 -21.78
N GLU A 69 5.21 2.86 -21.00
CA GLU A 69 4.30 3.59 -20.12
C GLU A 69 4.84 3.78 -18.68
N GLY A 70 6.07 3.34 -18.41
CA GLY A 70 6.61 3.32 -17.04
C GLY A 70 8.08 3.64 -16.94
N ILE A 71 8.85 2.70 -16.36
CA ILE A 71 10.27 2.89 -16.01
C ILE A 71 11.13 3.32 -17.21
N GLY A 72 10.88 2.77 -18.41
CA GLY A 72 11.68 3.07 -19.59
C GLY A 72 11.64 4.53 -20.01
N ILE A 73 10.45 5.15 -20.05
CA ILE A 73 10.31 6.58 -20.35
C ILE A 73 10.75 7.43 -19.15
N LEU A 74 10.41 7.04 -17.94
CA LEU A 74 10.81 7.78 -16.74
C LEU A 74 12.35 7.86 -16.60
N LYS A 75 13.06 6.81 -17.00
CA LYS A 75 14.52 6.84 -17.13
C LYS A 75 14.97 7.99 -18.05
N LEU A 76 14.38 8.10 -19.25
CA LEU A 76 14.71 9.17 -20.19
C LEU A 76 14.36 10.56 -19.65
N VAL A 77 13.26 10.67 -18.90
CA VAL A 77 12.89 11.91 -18.21
C VAL A 77 13.95 12.29 -17.18
N LEU A 78 14.39 11.36 -16.33
CA LEU A 78 15.45 11.64 -15.36
C LEU A 78 16.76 12.05 -16.04
N GLU A 79 17.19 11.33 -17.08
CA GLU A 79 18.40 11.67 -17.84
C GLU A 79 18.33 13.06 -18.48
N ALA A 80 17.19 13.41 -19.10
CA ALA A 80 16.98 14.73 -19.70
C ALA A 80 16.99 15.87 -18.65
N ASN A 81 16.67 15.56 -17.38
CA ASN A 81 16.59 16.53 -16.30
C ASN A 81 17.76 16.42 -15.30
N GLY A 82 18.92 15.99 -15.77
CA GLY A 82 20.18 16.12 -15.05
C GLY A 82 20.51 14.97 -14.10
N PHE A 83 19.83 13.83 -14.18
CA PHE A 83 20.20 12.61 -13.46
C PHE A 83 21.06 11.71 -14.33
N ALA A 84 21.83 10.83 -13.70
CA ALA A 84 22.60 9.80 -14.37
C ALA A 84 22.18 8.40 -13.89
N GLU A 85 22.28 7.41 -14.77
CA GLU A 85 22.04 6.02 -14.38
C GLU A 85 23.26 5.44 -13.64
N PHE A 86 23.03 4.91 -12.44
CA PHE A 86 24.05 4.17 -11.71
C PHE A 86 24.23 2.80 -12.34
N LYS A 87 25.41 2.58 -12.92
CA LYS A 87 25.79 1.32 -13.57
C LYS A 87 27.08 0.78 -13.02
N ILE A 88 27.13 -0.53 -12.91
CA ILE A 88 28.34 -1.28 -12.58
C ILE A 88 28.62 -2.31 -13.67
N ARG A 89 29.84 -2.73 -13.77
CA ARG A 89 30.26 -3.80 -14.69
C ARG A 89 31.21 -4.77 -14.01
N ASN A 90 31.09 -6.03 -14.35
CA ASN A 90 32.04 -7.04 -13.91
C ASN A 90 33.21 -7.09 -14.90
N THR A 91 34.43 -6.99 -14.39
CA THR A 91 35.67 -7.03 -15.15
C THR A 91 36.57 -8.16 -14.61
N PRO A 92 37.62 -8.60 -15.33
CA PRO A 92 38.54 -9.57 -14.77
C PRO A 92 39.21 -9.18 -13.46
N SER A 93 39.26 -7.86 -13.16
CA SER A 93 39.76 -7.33 -11.89
C SER A 93 38.66 -7.09 -10.84
N GLY A 94 37.44 -7.59 -11.07
CA GLY A 94 36.28 -7.46 -10.19
C GLY A 94 35.28 -6.40 -10.63
N TRP A 95 34.31 -6.13 -9.80
CA TRP A 95 33.24 -5.16 -10.05
C TRP A 95 33.79 -3.73 -10.05
N ARG A 96 33.37 -2.93 -11.03
CA ARG A 96 33.79 -1.55 -11.24
C ARG A 96 32.59 -0.64 -11.52
N LEU A 97 32.71 0.62 -11.15
CA LEU A 97 31.74 1.65 -11.50
C LEU A 97 31.82 1.95 -13.00
N SER A 98 30.66 2.06 -13.65
CA SER A 98 30.55 2.33 -15.10
C SER A 98 29.76 3.61 -15.33
N ILE A 99 30.32 4.75 -14.93
CA ILE A 99 29.73 6.09 -15.09
C ILE A 99 30.54 6.86 -16.10
N LEU A 100 29.85 7.57 -16.96
CA LEU A 100 30.53 8.46 -17.96
C LEU A 100 31.15 9.66 -17.25
N PRO A 101 32.27 10.22 -17.78
CA PRO A 101 32.89 11.39 -17.17
C PRO A 101 31.95 12.59 -17.01
N GLU A 102 31.06 12.82 -17.98
CA GLU A 102 30.03 13.87 -17.98
C GLU A 102 28.91 13.69 -16.94
N ASP A 103 28.78 12.48 -16.43
CA ASP A 103 27.75 12.14 -15.42
C ASP A 103 28.26 12.20 -13.98
N ARG A 104 29.55 12.47 -13.81
CA ARG A 104 30.14 12.63 -12.48
C ARG A 104 29.56 13.84 -11.76
N GLY A 105 29.09 13.60 -10.54
CA GLY A 105 28.50 14.65 -9.70
C GLY A 105 26.99 14.87 -9.93
N LYS A 106 26.38 14.24 -10.94
CA LYS A 106 24.93 14.22 -11.08
C LYS A 106 24.30 13.31 -10.04
N PRO A 107 23.09 13.62 -9.52
CA PRO A 107 22.31 12.67 -8.74
C PRO A 107 22.01 11.44 -9.59
N MET A 108 22.11 10.25 -8.99
CA MET A 108 21.96 9.02 -9.75
C MET A 108 20.67 8.27 -9.40
N PHE A 109 20.17 7.57 -10.40
CA PHE A 109 19.10 6.59 -10.23
C PHE A 109 19.59 5.19 -10.59
N ALA A 110 19.00 4.17 -9.99
CA ALA A 110 19.29 2.78 -10.28
C ALA A 110 18.03 2.04 -10.72
N LEU A 111 18.20 1.08 -11.62
CA LEU A 111 17.15 0.19 -12.10
C LEU A 111 17.23 -1.15 -11.37
N TYR A 112 16.06 -1.68 -11.00
CA TYR A 112 15.90 -3.00 -10.41
C TYR A 112 14.67 -3.67 -11.01
N THR A 113 14.77 -4.02 -12.31
CA THR A 113 13.59 -4.35 -13.13
C THR A 113 13.49 -5.83 -13.53
N GLY A 114 14.49 -6.64 -13.20
CA GLY A 114 14.50 -8.07 -13.50
C GLY A 114 15.28 -8.45 -14.76
N THR A 115 15.91 -7.48 -15.46
CA THR A 115 16.84 -7.72 -16.59
C THR A 115 18.27 -7.83 -16.17
N GLU A 116 18.61 -7.19 -15.07
CA GLU A 116 19.94 -7.16 -14.51
C GLU A 116 20.30 -8.54 -13.95
N GLY A 117 21.56 -8.93 -13.99
CA GLY A 117 22.04 -10.16 -13.37
C GLY A 117 21.78 -10.19 -11.87
N TYR A 118 21.67 -11.38 -11.29
CA TYR A 118 21.38 -11.54 -9.86
C TYR A 118 22.41 -10.81 -8.98
N ASP A 119 23.70 -11.04 -9.25
CA ASP A 119 24.78 -10.42 -8.46
C ASP A 119 24.81 -8.89 -8.62
N GLU A 120 24.56 -8.40 -9.83
CA GLU A 120 24.49 -6.97 -10.12
C GLU A 120 23.36 -6.32 -9.31
N LYS A 121 22.18 -6.92 -9.28
CA LYS A 121 21.03 -6.42 -8.51
C LYS A 121 21.33 -6.37 -7.01
N GLU A 122 21.94 -7.41 -6.48
CA GLU A 122 22.29 -7.46 -5.05
C GLU A 122 23.30 -6.36 -4.69
N ILE A 123 24.31 -6.14 -5.53
CA ILE A 123 25.29 -5.08 -5.31
C ILE A 123 24.63 -3.71 -5.37
N ILE A 124 23.82 -3.43 -6.39
CA ILE A 124 23.10 -2.16 -6.54
C ILE A 124 22.20 -1.89 -5.33
N ARG A 125 21.45 -2.89 -4.88
CA ARG A 125 20.61 -2.80 -3.66
C ARG A 125 21.46 -2.50 -2.42
N ASN A 126 22.61 -3.16 -2.26
CA ASN A 126 23.49 -2.93 -1.12
C ASN A 126 24.09 -1.52 -1.15
N VAL A 127 24.42 -0.98 -2.32
CA VAL A 127 24.87 0.42 -2.47
C VAL A 127 23.74 1.36 -2.07
N TYR A 128 22.52 1.16 -2.58
CA TYR A 128 21.35 1.95 -2.23
C TYR A 128 21.08 1.97 -0.72
N ASN A 129 21.15 0.81 -0.06
CA ASN A 129 20.95 0.65 1.37
C ASN A 129 22.11 1.17 2.24
N GLY A 130 23.26 1.53 1.66
CA GLY A 130 24.47 1.86 2.42
C GLY A 130 25.04 0.67 3.20
N ASP A 131 24.89 -0.55 2.67
CA ASP A 131 25.39 -1.78 3.30
C ASP A 131 26.79 -2.12 2.77
N TRP A 132 27.76 -1.30 3.10
CA TRP A 132 29.13 -1.31 2.61
C TRP A 132 29.89 -2.63 2.80
N ASN A 133 29.54 -3.40 3.83
CA ASN A 133 30.18 -4.68 4.10
C ASN A 133 29.83 -5.77 3.06
N ASN A 134 28.71 -5.60 2.37
CA ASN A 134 28.20 -6.53 1.35
C ASN A 134 28.54 -6.08 -0.08
N ILE A 135 29.39 -5.06 -0.23
CA ILE A 135 29.83 -4.53 -1.53
C ILE A 135 31.24 -5.04 -1.81
N PRO A 136 31.53 -5.56 -3.02
CA PRO A 136 32.87 -5.98 -3.41
C PRO A 136 33.92 -4.88 -3.17
N SER A 137 35.06 -5.25 -2.61
CA SER A 137 36.11 -4.31 -2.16
C SER A 137 36.59 -3.38 -3.27
N SER A 138 36.71 -3.87 -4.50
CA SER A 138 37.12 -3.08 -5.67
C SER A 138 36.14 -1.95 -5.98
N LEU A 139 34.84 -2.25 -5.98
CA LEU A 139 33.79 -1.26 -6.23
C LEU A 139 33.61 -0.32 -5.03
N ARG A 140 33.69 -0.86 -3.81
CA ARG A 140 33.60 -0.07 -2.58
C ARG A 140 34.66 1.04 -2.53
N ALA A 141 35.91 0.74 -2.94
CA ALA A 141 36.95 1.74 -2.98
C ALA A 141 36.63 2.91 -3.93
N GLU A 142 36.03 2.62 -5.10
CA GLU A 142 35.60 3.65 -6.06
C GLU A 142 34.42 4.47 -5.52
N LEU A 143 33.44 3.82 -4.89
CA LEU A 143 32.27 4.50 -4.31
C LEU A 143 32.63 5.42 -3.15
N LEU A 144 33.60 5.04 -2.30
CA LEU A 144 34.08 5.86 -1.18
C LEU A 144 34.79 7.14 -1.65
N ILE A 145 35.29 7.17 -2.90
CA ILE A 145 35.81 8.41 -3.51
C ILE A 145 34.66 9.36 -3.87
N LEU A 146 33.48 8.83 -4.25
CA LEU A 146 32.32 9.64 -4.55
C LEU A 146 31.65 10.16 -3.26
N ASN A 147 31.36 9.28 -2.32
CA ASN A 147 30.80 9.64 -1.03
C ASN A 147 31.03 8.54 0.02
N ARG A 148 31.02 8.94 1.31
CA ARG A 148 31.23 8.02 2.44
C ARG A 148 30.04 7.12 2.72
N ASP A 149 28.82 7.58 2.39
CA ASP A 149 27.60 6.84 2.60
C ASP A 149 26.54 7.17 1.53
N ASN A 150 25.39 6.51 1.64
CA ASN A 150 24.21 6.77 0.81
C ASN A 150 22.94 6.95 1.66
N LEU A 151 23.07 7.44 2.88
CA LEU A 151 21.92 7.57 3.80
C LEU A 151 20.87 8.54 3.29
N MET A 152 21.31 9.60 2.61
CA MET A 152 20.46 10.67 2.08
C MET A 152 20.48 10.74 0.56
N GLY A 153 20.92 9.68 -0.14
CA GLY A 153 20.93 9.62 -1.60
C GLY A 153 22.13 10.27 -2.27
N GLN A 154 23.27 10.29 -1.58
CA GLN A 154 24.51 10.93 -2.07
C GLN A 154 25.12 10.21 -3.27
N ILE A 155 24.86 8.91 -3.43
CA ILE A 155 25.31 8.10 -4.57
C ILE A 155 24.11 7.71 -5.42
N ILE A 156 23.16 6.95 -4.87
CA ILE A 156 21.92 6.58 -5.54
C ILE A 156 20.77 7.28 -4.82
N LYS A 157 20.18 8.29 -5.45
CA LYS A 157 19.05 9.03 -4.90
C LYS A 157 17.74 8.33 -5.19
N VAL A 158 17.58 7.75 -6.36
CA VAL A 158 16.33 7.17 -6.86
C VAL A 158 16.52 5.70 -7.18
N PHE A 159 15.63 4.85 -6.66
CA PHE A 159 15.63 3.40 -6.92
C PHE A 159 14.33 3.02 -7.62
N MET A 160 14.40 2.54 -8.85
CA MET A 160 13.23 2.23 -9.67
C MET A 160 13.02 0.72 -9.75
N ILE A 161 11.83 0.28 -9.37
CA ILE A 161 11.45 -1.14 -9.37
C ILE A 161 10.19 -1.39 -10.18
N THR A 162 10.09 -2.59 -10.72
CA THR A 162 8.86 -3.13 -11.31
C THR A 162 8.26 -4.23 -10.43
N ALA A 163 7.13 -4.79 -10.84
CA ALA A 163 6.50 -5.91 -10.13
C ALA A 163 7.45 -7.08 -9.90
N SER A 164 8.27 -7.44 -10.90
CA SER A 164 9.26 -8.52 -10.78
C SER A 164 10.43 -8.19 -9.85
N GLY A 165 10.75 -6.91 -9.66
CA GLY A 165 11.78 -6.44 -8.74
C GLY A 165 11.25 -6.20 -7.32
N ALA A 166 9.94 -6.10 -7.15
CA ALA A 166 9.34 -5.75 -5.85
C ALA A 166 9.31 -6.90 -4.84
N GLU A 167 9.48 -8.14 -5.28
CA GLU A 167 9.40 -9.31 -4.39
C GLU A 167 10.73 -9.59 -3.69
N GLY A 168 10.67 -9.91 -2.40
CA GLY A 168 11.83 -10.37 -1.63
C GLY A 168 12.86 -9.32 -1.19
N ILE A 169 12.78 -8.06 -1.64
CA ILE A 169 13.76 -7.03 -1.28
C ILE A 169 13.44 -6.30 0.01
N SER A 170 14.49 -5.88 0.70
CA SER A 170 14.43 -4.93 1.83
C SER A 170 15.20 -3.68 1.46
N LEU A 171 14.54 -2.54 1.60
CA LEU A 171 15.14 -1.23 1.39
C LEU A 171 15.30 -0.51 2.73
N LYS A 172 16.44 0.18 2.90
CA LYS A 172 16.76 0.93 4.12
C LYS A 172 16.79 2.42 3.82
N ASN A 173 16.44 3.21 4.82
CA ASN A 173 16.50 4.68 4.78
C ASN A 173 15.67 5.34 3.65
N THR A 174 14.76 4.59 3.01
CA THR A 174 13.89 5.12 1.94
C THR A 174 12.81 5.99 2.55
N ARG A 175 12.82 7.29 2.25
CA ARG A 175 11.89 8.26 2.82
C ARG A 175 10.69 8.55 1.92
N TYR A 176 10.84 8.40 0.61
CA TYR A 176 9.80 8.76 -0.34
C TYR A 176 9.50 7.57 -1.25
N VAL A 177 8.22 7.22 -1.36
CA VAL A 177 7.73 6.13 -2.20
C VAL A 177 6.77 6.71 -3.24
N HIS A 178 7.10 6.52 -4.51
CA HIS A 178 6.31 7.00 -5.64
C HIS A 178 5.66 5.81 -6.34
N ILE A 179 4.33 5.75 -6.30
CA ILE A 179 3.51 4.76 -6.99
C ILE A 179 2.96 5.40 -8.26
N ILE A 180 3.50 5.01 -9.40
CA ILE A 180 3.19 5.66 -10.68
C ILE A 180 1.78 5.33 -11.16
N GLU A 181 1.33 4.10 -10.98
CA GLU A 181 -0.01 3.68 -11.35
C GLU A 181 -0.74 3.04 -10.16
N PRO A 182 -2.04 3.32 -9.98
CA PRO A 182 -2.86 2.60 -9.04
C PRO A 182 -3.03 1.15 -9.47
N TYR A 183 -3.35 0.29 -8.53
CA TYR A 183 -3.68 -1.10 -8.82
C TYR A 183 -5.11 -1.40 -8.38
N TRP A 184 -5.75 -2.36 -9.03
CA TRP A 184 -7.15 -2.71 -8.78
C TRP A 184 -7.44 -3.28 -7.39
N HIS A 185 -6.39 -3.49 -6.58
CA HIS A 185 -6.53 -3.79 -5.16
C HIS A 185 -5.30 -3.30 -4.37
N PRO A 186 -5.47 -2.90 -3.09
CA PRO A 186 -4.45 -2.16 -2.34
C PRO A 186 -3.24 -3.01 -1.93
N VAL A 187 -3.38 -4.33 -1.85
CA VAL A 187 -2.33 -5.22 -1.31
C VAL A 187 -0.99 -5.05 -2.04
N ARG A 188 -1.00 -4.91 -3.37
CA ARG A 188 0.23 -4.72 -4.13
C ARG A 188 0.92 -3.40 -3.79
N VAL A 189 0.17 -2.32 -3.71
CA VAL A 189 0.69 -1.00 -3.31
C VAL A 189 1.25 -1.08 -1.89
N ASN A 190 0.51 -1.68 -0.96
CA ASN A 190 0.93 -1.88 0.42
C ASN A 190 2.19 -2.76 0.52
N GLN A 191 2.34 -3.78 -0.34
CA GLN A 191 3.57 -4.59 -0.43
C GLN A 191 4.78 -3.74 -0.84
N VAL A 192 4.63 -2.85 -1.82
CA VAL A 192 5.71 -1.95 -2.26
C VAL A 192 6.07 -0.97 -1.14
N ILE A 193 5.09 -0.33 -0.51
CA ILE A 193 5.30 0.55 0.64
C ILE A 193 6.01 -0.20 1.77
N GLY A 194 5.60 -1.45 2.02
CA GLY A 194 6.22 -2.32 3.02
C GLY A 194 7.69 -2.67 2.74
N ARG A 195 8.22 -2.48 1.50
CA ARG A 195 9.66 -2.62 1.21
C ARG A 195 10.48 -1.50 1.83
N ALA A 196 9.93 -0.29 1.86
CA ALA A 196 10.55 0.87 2.49
C ALA A 196 10.26 0.94 4.00
N ARG A 197 9.05 0.56 4.43
CA ARG A 197 8.58 0.67 5.81
C ARG A 197 8.68 -0.67 6.56
N ARG A 198 9.89 -1.04 6.96
CA ARG A 198 10.15 -2.21 7.79
C ARG A 198 10.66 -1.82 9.17
N ILE A 199 10.54 -2.73 10.14
CA ILE A 199 11.12 -2.56 11.47
C ILE A 199 12.62 -2.28 11.31
N CYS A 200 13.13 -1.28 12.01
CA CYS A 200 14.52 -0.84 12.00
C CYS A 200 15.07 -0.38 10.62
N SER A 201 14.22 -0.22 9.59
CA SER A 201 14.71 0.20 8.27
C SER A 201 15.31 1.60 8.24
N HIS A 202 14.96 2.47 9.19
CA HIS A 202 15.41 3.86 9.27
C HIS A 202 16.26 4.15 10.51
N GLU A 203 16.79 3.14 11.20
CA GLU A 203 17.53 3.31 12.46
C GLU A 203 18.77 4.20 12.33
N LYS A 204 19.41 4.21 11.15
CA LYS A 204 20.59 5.03 10.85
C LYS A 204 20.27 6.51 10.64
N LEU A 205 19.02 6.85 10.40
CA LEU A 205 18.58 8.24 10.23
C LEU A 205 18.28 8.91 11.58
N PRO A 206 18.45 10.23 11.66
CA PRO A 206 17.96 11.00 12.81
C PRO A 206 16.47 10.78 13.04
N PRO A 207 15.97 10.78 14.30
CA PRO A 207 14.56 10.47 14.61
C PRO A 207 13.53 11.26 13.79
N LEU A 208 13.79 12.54 13.53
CA LEU A 208 12.91 13.42 12.75
C LEU A 208 12.82 13.04 11.25
N LEU A 209 13.81 12.29 10.74
CA LEU A 209 13.85 11.85 9.35
C LEU A 209 13.38 10.40 9.15
N ARG A 210 12.93 9.72 10.22
CA ARG A 210 12.43 8.34 10.16
C ARG A 210 10.97 8.27 9.71
N THR A 211 10.64 8.99 8.64
CA THR A 211 9.31 9.02 8.03
C THR A 211 9.35 8.41 6.65
N VAL A 212 8.22 7.88 6.22
CA VAL A 212 8.01 7.40 4.84
C VAL A 212 6.79 8.10 4.27
N ASP A 213 7.01 9.00 3.32
CA ASP A 213 5.95 9.69 2.60
C ASP A 213 5.65 8.96 1.30
N VAL A 214 4.37 8.75 1.02
CA VAL A 214 3.91 7.99 -0.14
C VAL A 214 3.14 8.89 -1.09
N PHE A 215 3.59 8.95 -2.35
CA PHE A 215 2.94 9.66 -3.43
C PHE A 215 2.28 8.65 -4.36
N LEU A 216 0.97 8.72 -4.50
CA LEU A 216 0.23 7.97 -5.51
C LEU A 216 -0.23 8.93 -6.60
N TYR A 217 0.18 8.65 -7.84
CA TYR A 217 -0.10 9.51 -8.98
C TYR A 217 -1.30 8.99 -9.76
N LEU A 218 -2.32 9.83 -9.90
CA LEU A 218 -3.55 9.52 -10.63
C LEU A 218 -3.75 10.51 -11.75
N MET A 219 -3.95 10.02 -12.96
CA MET A 219 -4.41 10.85 -14.07
C MET A 219 -5.88 11.22 -13.86
N LYS A 220 -6.23 12.44 -14.20
CA LYS A 220 -7.61 12.97 -14.14
C LYS A 220 -7.92 13.68 -15.43
N PHE A 221 -9.15 13.56 -15.90
CA PHE A 221 -9.61 14.37 -17.02
C PHE A 221 -9.68 15.85 -16.61
N SER A 222 -9.25 16.74 -17.50
CA SER A 222 -9.48 18.17 -17.35
C SER A 222 -10.95 18.49 -17.61
N GLU A 223 -11.42 19.62 -17.11
CA GLU A 223 -12.80 20.09 -17.38
C GLU A 223 -13.08 20.24 -18.88
N LYS A 224 -12.08 20.71 -19.66
CA LYS A 224 -12.19 20.79 -21.13
C LYS A 224 -12.42 19.42 -21.76
N GLN A 225 -11.72 18.37 -21.30
CA GLN A 225 -11.92 17.03 -21.78
C GLN A 225 -13.29 16.48 -21.41
N LEU A 226 -13.79 16.77 -20.22
CA LEU A 226 -15.11 16.31 -19.76
C LEU A 226 -16.27 16.98 -20.51
N THR A 227 -16.09 18.19 -21.01
CA THR A 227 -17.14 19.00 -21.66
C THR A 227 -17.06 18.97 -23.18
N SER A 228 -15.98 18.48 -23.79
CA SER A 228 -15.83 18.44 -25.25
C SER A 228 -16.56 17.26 -25.87
N ASP A 229 -17.07 17.46 -27.09
CA ASP A 229 -17.75 16.39 -27.85
C ASP A 229 -16.82 15.24 -28.22
N ALA A 230 -15.51 15.50 -28.35
CA ALA A 230 -14.50 14.49 -28.63
C ALA A 230 -14.35 13.45 -27.49
N THR A 231 -14.88 13.73 -26.29
CA THR A 231 -14.81 12.83 -25.12
C THR A 231 -16.02 11.93 -24.96
N ILE A 232 -16.98 11.94 -25.88
CA ILE A 232 -18.18 11.06 -25.82
C ILE A 232 -17.76 9.59 -25.72
N GLU A 233 -16.76 9.15 -26.49
CA GLU A 233 -16.26 7.78 -26.42
C GLU A 233 -15.59 7.43 -25.11
N LEU A 234 -14.90 8.40 -24.47
CA LEU A 234 -14.27 8.21 -23.16
C LEU A 234 -15.32 8.13 -22.06
N ARG A 235 -16.41 8.90 -22.16
CA ARG A 235 -17.51 8.89 -21.18
C ARG A 235 -18.30 7.57 -21.16
N LEU A 236 -18.22 6.79 -22.22
CA LEU A 236 -18.93 5.51 -22.32
C LEU A 236 -18.15 4.31 -21.79
N LYS A 237 -16.83 4.43 -21.57
CA LYS A 237 -15.96 3.32 -21.20
C LYS A 237 -15.84 3.09 -19.71
N ASP A 238 -15.39 4.11 -18.98
CA ASP A 238 -15.18 4.00 -17.55
C ASP A 238 -16.01 5.07 -16.81
N VAL A 239 -16.95 4.62 -16.01
CA VAL A 239 -17.76 5.45 -15.14
C VAL A 239 -17.59 5.02 -13.69
N SER A 240 -17.74 5.95 -12.77
CA SER A 240 -17.69 5.69 -11.34
C SER A 240 -18.65 4.59 -10.94
N LYS A 241 -18.18 3.65 -10.12
CA LYS A 241 -19.02 2.58 -9.52
C LYS A 241 -19.84 3.10 -8.34
N ILE A 242 -19.53 4.29 -7.84
CA ILE A 242 -20.22 4.91 -6.71
C ILE A 242 -21.47 5.62 -7.21
N ASP A 243 -21.39 6.46 -8.24
CA ASP A 243 -22.51 7.24 -8.74
C ASP A 243 -23.07 6.77 -10.10
N GLY A 244 -22.33 5.91 -10.82
CA GLY A 244 -22.74 5.34 -12.10
C GLY A 244 -22.80 6.34 -13.26
N LYS A 245 -22.28 7.57 -13.09
CA LYS A 245 -22.45 8.67 -14.06
C LYS A 245 -21.14 9.39 -14.38
N THR A 246 -20.29 9.65 -13.39
CA THR A 246 -19.04 10.41 -13.57
C THR A 246 -18.04 9.65 -14.41
N PRO A 247 -17.61 10.18 -15.58
CA PRO A 247 -16.56 9.57 -16.38
C PRO A 247 -15.24 9.59 -15.62
N LEU A 248 -14.55 8.46 -15.62
CA LEU A 248 -13.26 8.27 -14.95
C LEU A 248 -12.16 7.93 -15.95
N THR A 249 -10.95 8.35 -15.64
CA THR A 249 -9.76 7.76 -16.26
C THR A 249 -9.55 6.33 -15.74
N SER A 250 -8.77 5.53 -16.45
CA SER A 250 -8.41 4.17 -15.98
C SER A 250 -7.75 4.20 -14.60
N ASP A 251 -6.91 5.19 -14.32
CA ASP A 251 -6.30 5.36 -12.99
C ASP A 251 -7.36 5.60 -11.91
N GLN A 252 -8.30 6.52 -12.15
CA GLN A 252 -9.38 6.80 -11.20
C GLN A 252 -10.28 5.60 -10.99
N ALA A 253 -10.63 4.87 -12.05
CA ALA A 253 -11.46 3.67 -11.98
C ALA A 253 -10.77 2.57 -11.15
N LEU A 254 -9.48 2.31 -11.40
CA LEU A 254 -8.68 1.35 -10.61
C LEU A 254 -8.58 1.76 -9.14
N TRP A 255 -8.37 3.04 -8.87
CA TRP A 255 -8.29 3.58 -7.52
C TRP A 255 -9.63 3.46 -6.77
N GLU A 256 -10.73 3.79 -7.43
CA GLU A 256 -12.08 3.64 -6.85
C GLU A 256 -12.37 2.16 -6.51
N ILE A 257 -12.08 1.24 -7.43
CA ILE A 257 -12.23 -0.20 -7.19
C ILE A 257 -11.35 -0.67 -6.02
N ALA A 258 -10.12 -0.19 -5.94
CA ALA A 258 -9.23 -0.54 -4.84
C ALA A 258 -9.78 -0.08 -3.49
N ASN A 259 -10.31 1.15 -3.40
CA ASN A 259 -10.90 1.69 -2.17
C ASN A 259 -12.14 0.92 -1.74
N ILE A 260 -13.04 0.57 -2.66
CA ILE A 260 -14.22 -0.25 -2.38
C ILE A 260 -13.79 -1.61 -1.79
N LYS A 261 -12.78 -2.24 -2.40
CA LYS A 261 -12.27 -3.54 -1.90
C LYS A 261 -11.58 -3.40 -0.54
N GLU A 262 -10.83 -2.33 -0.32
CA GLU A 262 -10.18 -2.08 0.96
C GLU A 262 -11.19 -1.89 2.08
N GLU A 263 -12.28 -1.17 1.82
CA GLU A 263 -13.37 -1.00 2.79
C GLU A 263 -14.02 -2.34 3.16
N VAL A 264 -14.33 -3.17 2.16
CA VAL A 264 -14.91 -4.51 2.39
C VAL A 264 -13.95 -5.41 3.16
N THR A 265 -12.68 -5.45 2.76
CA THR A 265 -11.65 -6.24 3.42
C THR A 265 -11.39 -5.75 4.85
N GLY A 266 -11.38 -4.43 5.05
CA GLY A 266 -11.22 -3.83 6.37
C GLY A 266 -12.35 -4.20 7.33
N LYS A 267 -13.61 -4.16 6.86
CA LYS A 267 -14.76 -4.61 7.63
C LYS A 267 -14.67 -6.10 8.00
N LEU A 268 -14.26 -6.94 7.04
CA LEU A 268 -14.09 -8.37 7.28
C LEU A 268 -12.98 -8.64 8.30
N LEU A 269 -11.82 -8.02 8.15
CA LEU A 269 -10.71 -8.16 9.09
C LEU A 269 -11.07 -7.65 10.48
N LYS A 270 -11.83 -6.55 10.57
CA LYS A 270 -12.34 -6.04 11.84
C LYS A 270 -13.23 -7.06 12.53
N ASN A 271 -14.19 -7.64 11.81
CA ASN A 271 -15.07 -8.67 12.34
C ASN A 271 -14.31 -9.92 12.80
N ILE A 272 -13.26 -10.33 12.04
CA ILE A 272 -12.40 -11.45 12.44
C ILE A 272 -11.65 -11.12 13.74
N LYS A 273 -11.07 -9.92 13.84
CA LYS A 273 -10.39 -9.46 15.06
C LYS A 273 -11.34 -9.40 16.25
N GLU A 274 -12.55 -8.85 16.07
CA GLU A 274 -13.56 -8.75 17.12
C GLU A 274 -14.08 -10.11 17.58
N SER A 275 -14.06 -11.11 16.70
CA SER A 275 -14.47 -12.49 17.01
C SER A 275 -13.34 -13.39 17.51
N ALA A 276 -12.10 -12.89 17.52
CA ALA A 276 -10.95 -13.66 17.99
C ALA A 276 -10.98 -13.84 19.52
N ILE A 277 -10.59 -15.02 19.99
CA ILE A 277 -10.54 -15.33 21.44
C ILE A 277 -9.60 -14.38 22.19
N ASP A 278 -8.50 -13.98 21.55
CA ASP A 278 -7.47 -13.09 22.07
C ASP A 278 -7.73 -11.59 21.81
N CYS A 279 -8.91 -11.25 21.28
CA CYS A 279 -9.27 -9.86 20.96
C CYS A 279 -9.07 -8.91 22.13
N SER A 280 -9.44 -9.30 23.36
CA SER A 280 -9.32 -8.44 24.54
C SER A 280 -7.86 -8.09 24.88
N ILE A 281 -6.94 -9.00 24.65
CA ILE A 281 -5.50 -8.79 24.85
C ILE A 281 -4.99 -7.75 23.85
N HIS A 282 -5.31 -7.94 22.58
CA HIS A 282 -4.80 -7.08 21.53
C HIS A 282 -5.52 -5.73 21.45
N SER A 283 -6.80 -5.65 21.78
CA SER A 283 -7.54 -4.38 21.81
C SER A 283 -7.00 -3.38 22.82
N SER A 284 -6.46 -3.86 23.95
CA SER A 284 -5.81 -2.99 24.95
C SER A 284 -4.42 -2.50 24.52
N ALA A 285 -3.73 -3.27 23.66
CA ALA A 285 -2.39 -2.96 23.18
C ALA A 285 -2.38 -2.11 21.90
N THR A 286 -3.48 -2.10 21.15
CA THR A 286 -3.61 -1.33 19.91
C THR A 286 -4.59 -0.18 20.10
N ALA A 287 -4.36 0.95 19.42
CA ALA A 287 -5.30 2.08 19.42
C ALA A 287 -6.59 1.80 18.61
N GLU A 288 -6.81 0.55 18.21
CA GLU A 288 -8.01 0.13 17.49
C GLU A 288 -9.18 -0.04 18.50
N ASN A 289 -10.24 0.72 18.31
CA ASN A 289 -11.50 0.55 19.09
C ASN A 289 -12.24 -0.71 18.63
N LEU A 290 -11.75 -1.89 19.05
CA LEU A 290 -12.37 -3.17 18.75
C LEU A 290 -13.45 -3.49 19.79
N LYS A 291 -14.62 -3.87 19.32
CA LYS A 291 -15.69 -4.43 20.16
C LYS A 291 -15.54 -5.94 20.19
N CYS A 292 -14.76 -6.42 21.14
CA CYS A 292 -14.52 -7.85 21.26
C CYS A 292 -15.80 -8.61 21.64
N PHE A 293 -16.10 -9.69 20.93
CA PHE A 293 -17.23 -10.55 21.27
C PHE A 293 -16.91 -11.38 22.50
N SER A 294 -17.90 -11.57 23.37
CA SER A 294 -17.79 -12.47 24.51
C SER A 294 -18.33 -13.85 24.15
N PHE A 295 -17.56 -14.88 24.43
CA PHE A 295 -17.99 -16.26 24.24
C PHE A 295 -18.42 -16.84 25.56
N GLY A 296 -19.65 -17.44 25.59
CA GLY A 296 -20.15 -18.16 26.75
C GLY A 296 -20.62 -17.29 27.92
N THR A 297 -20.83 -15.98 27.75
CA THR A 297 -21.41 -15.08 28.75
C THR A 297 -22.65 -14.42 28.20
N VAL A 298 -23.59 -14.12 29.11
CA VAL A 298 -24.86 -13.45 28.77
C VAL A 298 -24.70 -11.95 28.57
N THR A 299 -23.61 -11.39 29.04
CA THR A 299 -23.35 -9.95 28.98
C THR A 299 -22.59 -9.59 27.68
N PRO A 300 -23.20 -8.77 26.78
CA PRO A 300 -22.49 -8.28 25.60
C PRO A 300 -21.21 -7.56 25.98
N SER A 301 -20.17 -7.75 25.21
CA SER A 301 -18.85 -7.12 25.38
C SER A 301 -17.96 -7.63 26.52
N THR A 302 -18.32 -8.70 27.21
CA THR A 302 -17.40 -9.40 28.11
C THR A 302 -16.94 -10.73 27.53
N PHE A 303 -15.66 -11.01 27.59
CA PHE A 303 -15.10 -12.30 27.17
C PHE A 303 -15.32 -13.35 28.24
N SER A 304 -15.57 -14.58 27.81
CA SER A 304 -15.50 -15.75 28.70
C SER A 304 -14.04 -16.02 29.16
N TYR A 305 -13.07 -15.54 28.41
CA TYR A 305 -11.64 -15.60 28.71
C TYR A 305 -11.08 -14.17 28.73
N GLN A 306 -10.59 -13.72 29.86
CA GLN A 306 -9.79 -12.52 29.99
C GLN A 306 -8.31 -12.95 30.01
N GLY A 307 -7.73 -13.10 28.82
CA GLY A 307 -6.33 -13.40 28.67
C GLY A 307 -5.48 -12.20 29.10
N SER A 308 -4.35 -12.46 29.74
CA SER A 308 -3.27 -11.50 29.93
C SER A 308 -1.98 -12.12 29.43
N PHE A 309 -1.04 -11.29 28.93
CA PHE A 309 0.28 -11.78 28.51
C PHE A 309 1.03 -12.52 29.63
N GLU A 310 0.77 -12.18 30.90
CA GLU A 310 1.34 -12.87 32.05
C GLU A 310 0.77 -14.28 32.23
N ASN A 311 -0.49 -14.49 31.89
CA ASN A 311 -1.17 -15.77 32.00
C ASN A 311 -0.86 -16.69 30.81
N GLU A 312 -0.68 -16.14 29.60
CA GLU A 312 -0.27 -16.92 28.44
C GLU A 312 1.10 -17.58 28.64
N SER A 313 2.02 -16.90 29.34
CA SER A 313 3.36 -17.45 29.61
C SER A 313 3.36 -18.63 30.58
N LYS A 314 2.27 -18.91 31.28
CA LYS A 314 2.18 -19.95 32.32
C LYS A 314 1.58 -21.26 31.86
N ASP A 315 1.10 -21.33 30.61
CA ASP A 315 0.45 -22.52 30.03
C ASP A 315 -0.66 -23.13 30.91
N ASP A 316 -1.24 -22.29 31.79
CA ASP A 316 -2.35 -22.68 32.62
C ASP A 316 -3.61 -22.72 31.76
N VAL A 317 -4.16 -23.90 31.59
CA VAL A 317 -5.52 -24.08 31.05
C VAL A 317 -6.47 -23.31 31.94
N ALA A 318 -6.81 -22.10 31.50
CA ALA A 318 -7.80 -21.28 32.20
C ALA A 318 -9.08 -22.11 32.30
N GLN A 319 -9.44 -22.55 33.50
CA GLN A 319 -10.74 -23.12 33.73
C GLN A 319 -11.76 -22.02 33.43
N LEU A 320 -12.50 -22.23 32.34
CA LEU A 320 -13.64 -21.39 32.02
C LEU A 320 -14.59 -21.40 33.22
N ASN A 321 -14.52 -20.40 34.09
CA ASN A 321 -15.55 -20.15 35.07
C ASN A 321 -16.80 -19.70 34.33
N ILE A 322 -17.57 -20.67 33.83
CA ILE A 322 -18.91 -20.41 33.31
C ILE A 322 -19.73 -20.00 34.52
N GLN A 323 -19.87 -18.70 34.74
CA GLN A 323 -20.90 -18.21 35.68
C GLN A 323 -22.24 -18.41 34.98
N THR A 324 -22.92 -19.46 35.37
CA THR A 324 -24.31 -19.64 34.98
C THR A 324 -25.14 -18.60 35.75
N VAL A 325 -25.50 -17.53 35.07
CA VAL A 325 -26.46 -16.56 35.64
C VAL A 325 -27.84 -17.11 35.37
N GLU A 326 -28.58 -17.46 36.44
CA GLU A 326 -30.00 -17.78 36.32
C GLU A 326 -30.75 -16.49 35.94
N LEU A 327 -31.23 -16.44 34.72
CA LEU A 327 -32.10 -15.38 34.23
C LEU A 327 -33.54 -15.70 34.61
N ASN A 328 -34.04 -15.05 35.65
CA ASN A 328 -35.46 -15.11 36.01
C ASN A 328 -36.23 -14.10 35.15
N ALA A 329 -36.74 -14.56 34.03
CA ALA A 329 -37.52 -13.74 33.12
C ALA A 329 -39.00 -14.14 33.16
N GLN A 330 -39.87 -13.15 33.04
CA GLN A 330 -41.34 -13.34 32.93
C GLN A 330 -41.76 -13.22 31.46
N GLU A 331 -42.73 -14.04 31.07
CA GLU A 331 -43.31 -13.90 29.73
C GLU A 331 -44.11 -12.59 29.65
N VAL A 332 -43.77 -11.76 28.67
CA VAL A 332 -44.54 -10.55 28.32
C VAL A 332 -44.87 -10.57 26.83
N THR A 333 -46.10 -10.17 26.52
CA THR A 333 -46.52 -10.06 25.10
C THR A 333 -46.68 -8.60 24.73
N ILE A 334 -45.90 -8.14 23.76
CA ILE A 334 -45.91 -6.75 23.25
C ILE A 334 -46.27 -6.82 21.79
N GLN A 335 -47.33 -6.16 21.37
CA GLN A 335 -47.81 -6.15 19.97
C GLN A 335 -47.97 -7.55 19.34
N GLY A 336 -48.39 -8.53 20.17
CA GLY A 336 -48.64 -9.91 19.71
C GLY A 336 -47.39 -10.79 19.64
N ILE A 337 -46.21 -10.27 19.97
CA ILE A 337 -44.95 -11.02 20.01
C ILE A 337 -44.59 -11.30 21.46
N LYS A 338 -44.17 -12.53 21.76
CA LYS A 338 -43.72 -12.95 23.09
C LYS A 338 -42.27 -12.65 23.33
N TYR A 339 -41.94 -12.12 24.50
CA TYR A 339 -40.60 -11.82 24.96
C TYR A 339 -40.38 -12.34 26.39
N ALA A 340 -39.12 -12.65 26.71
CA ALA A 340 -38.71 -12.89 28.10
C ALA A 340 -38.20 -11.56 28.70
N TYR A 341 -38.91 -11.07 29.72
CA TYR A 341 -38.64 -9.79 30.38
C TYR A 341 -37.99 -10.01 31.74
N VAL A 342 -36.83 -9.41 31.97
CA VAL A 342 -36.17 -9.41 33.29
C VAL A 342 -36.53 -8.14 34.03
N GLN A 343 -37.29 -8.28 35.08
CA GLN A 343 -37.87 -7.14 35.82
C GLN A 343 -36.81 -6.26 36.50
N GLU A 344 -35.69 -6.84 36.94
CA GLU A 344 -34.62 -6.13 37.66
C GLU A 344 -33.79 -5.21 36.75
N SER A 345 -33.50 -5.63 35.52
CA SER A 345 -32.67 -4.90 34.59
C SER A 345 -33.45 -4.17 33.48
N GLY A 346 -34.72 -4.52 33.32
CA GLY A 346 -35.56 -4.03 32.23
C GLY A 346 -35.29 -4.67 30.90
N ASP A 347 -34.41 -5.67 30.83
CA ASP A 347 -33.97 -6.30 29.59
C ASP A 347 -35.03 -7.21 28.99
N LEU A 348 -35.14 -7.17 27.66
CA LEU A 348 -36.03 -8.04 26.88
C LEU A 348 -35.20 -8.97 26.00
N TYR A 349 -35.54 -10.26 26.09
CA TYR A 349 -34.94 -11.31 25.29
C TYR A 349 -36.00 -11.96 24.39
N ASP A 350 -35.53 -12.53 23.28
CA ASP A 350 -36.40 -13.35 22.42
C ASP A 350 -36.89 -14.56 23.17
N TRP A 351 -38.21 -14.83 23.08
CA TRP A 351 -38.86 -15.88 23.87
C TRP A 351 -38.39 -17.28 23.51
N GLU A 352 -38.21 -17.57 22.19
CA GLU A 352 -37.76 -18.90 21.75
C GLU A 352 -36.29 -19.14 22.13
N SER A 353 -35.43 -18.14 21.97
CA SER A 353 -34.03 -18.24 22.36
C SER A 353 -33.85 -18.41 23.88
N TYR A 354 -34.71 -17.76 24.67
CA TYR A 354 -34.75 -17.94 26.13
C TYR A 354 -35.15 -19.37 26.54
N LEU A 355 -36.21 -19.93 25.93
CA LEU A 355 -36.62 -21.31 26.16
C LEU A 355 -35.53 -22.34 25.77
N ASN A 356 -34.79 -22.04 24.73
CA ASN A 356 -33.67 -22.87 24.27
C ASN A 356 -32.39 -22.70 25.10
N LYS A 357 -32.42 -21.96 26.20
CA LYS A 357 -31.29 -21.65 27.09
C LYS A 357 -30.14 -20.91 26.39
N GLN A 358 -30.41 -20.20 25.31
CA GLN A 358 -29.50 -19.34 24.58
C GLN A 358 -30.13 -17.96 24.38
N PRO A 359 -30.40 -17.21 25.46
CA PRO A 359 -31.21 -15.98 25.41
C PRO A 359 -30.51 -14.90 24.55
N VAL A 360 -31.21 -14.44 23.51
CA VAL A 360 -30.78 -13.33 22.66
C VAL A 360 -31.49 -12.06 23.15
N GLN A 361 -30.71 -11.09 23.61
CA GLN A 361 -31.22 -9.80 24.03
C GLN A 361 -31.67 -8.97 22.83
N ILE A 362 -32.90 -8.48 22.85
CA ILE A 362 -33.53 -7.67 21.79
C ILE A 362 -33.48 -6.18 22.12
N GLY A 363 -33.53 -5.85 23.39
CA GLY A 363 -33.54 -4.45 23.82
C GLY A 363 -33.89 -4.32 25.29
N LYS A 364 -34.35 -3.12 25.67
CA LYS A 364 -34.89 -2.80 27.01
C LYS A 364 -36.29 -2.27 26.92
N LEU A 365 -37.13 -2.63 27.89
CA LEU A 365 -38.47 -2.07 28.05
C LEU A 365 -38.35 -0.77 28.83
N ILE A 366 -38.67 0.36 28.21
CA ILE A 366 -38.67 1.67 28.86
C ILE A 366 -40.08 2.22 28.93
N LYS A 367 -40.39 2.94 30.02
CA LYS A 367 -41.67 3.62 30.17
C LYS A 367 -41.56 5.04 29.62
N VAL A 368 -42.32 5.32 28.57
CA VAL A 368 -42.42 6.65 27.96
C VAL A 368 -43.85 7.19 28.21
N GLY A 369 -44.00 8.05 29.21
CA GLY A 369 -45.32 8.48 29.68
C GLY A 369 -46.13 7.33 30.29
N ASP A 370 -47.35 7.10 29.78
CA ASP A 370 -48.22 5.98 30.23
C ASP A 370 -48.10 4.71 29.38
N LYS A 371 -47.12 4.67 28.43
CA LYS A 371 -46.89 3.49 27.55
C LYS A 371 -45.49 2.91 27.73
N TYR A 372 -45.39 1.61 27.46
CA TYR A 372 -44.10 0.92 27.41
C TYR A 372 -43.65 0.79 25.97
N GLU A 373 -42.40 1.16 25.71
CA GLU A 373 -41.76 1.05 24.39
C GLU A 373 -40.47 0.21 24.48
N ILE A 374 -40.17 -0.50 23.39
CA ILE A 374 -38.95 -1.29 23.30
C ILE A 374 -37.85 -0.40 22.73
N GLN A 375 -36.86 -0.09 23.55
CA GLN A 375 -35.60 0.48 23.08
C GLN A 375 -34.73 -0.69 22.56
N ARG A 376 -34.66 -0.84 21.25
CA ARG A 376 -33.83 -1.87 20.61
C ARG A 376 -32.36 -1.55 20.79
N LEU A 377 -31.53 -2.61 20.91
CA LEU A 377 -30.07 -2.53 20.98
C LEU A 377 -29.47 -2.06 19.68
#